data_d2e2ba27efdc30324943bbfb3f666c68
#
_entry.id   d2e2ba27efdc30324943bbfb3f666c68
#
_cell.length_a   1.000
_cell.length_b   1.000
_cell.length_c   1.000
_cell.angle_alpha   90.00
_cell.angle_beta   90.00
_cell.angle_gamma   90.00
#
_symmetry.space_group_name_H-M   'P 1'
#
loop_
_entity.id
_entity.type
_entity.pdbx_description
1 polymer ?
#
loop_
_entity_poly.entity_id
_entity_poly.type
_entity_poly.pdbx_seq_one_letter_code
_entity_poly.pdbx_strand_id
1 'polypeptide(L)'
;MARSSKYFPEAIPMDPTLPARRGVVLILSSPSGAGKTTLTRMMLQDRELDLTLSISVTTRARRSSEVDGIHYRFIGEKQFIALRDAGELLEWAEVHGNYYGTPRAPVEAILAQGRDCLFDIDYQGTRQVREKMNADTVSVFILPPSMKELRARLERRAEDSRDVIEKRLENARKEIARWKEYDYVIVNDDLQRSFDDLVAILRAERQRRPRREREIEKFVEKLLGE
;
A
#
# COMPACT_ATOMS: atom_id res chain seq x y z
N MET A 1 -25.45 -12.64 8.47
CA MET A 1 -26.32 -11.45 8.42
C MET A 1 -25.43 -10.25 8.20
N ALA A 2 -25.39 -9.72 6.98
CA ALA A 2 -24.61 -8.54 6.63
C ALA A 2 -25.27 -7.32 7.26
N ARG A 3 -24.54 -6.57 8.09
CA ARG A 3 -25.00 -5.26 8.58
C ARG A 3 -24.88 -4.26 7.44
N SER A 4 -26.00 -3.94 6.81
CA SER A 4 -26.15 -2.79 5.92
C SER A 4 -25.70 -1.53 6.68
N SER A 5 -24.68 -0.87 6.19
CA SER A 5 -24.21 0.41 6.71
C SER A 5 -25.31 1.46 6.50
N LYS A 6 -25.93 1.94 7.57
CA LYS A 6 -27.00 2.94 7.55
C LYS A 6 -26.57 4.35 7.09
N TYR A 7 -25.31 4.55 6.73
CA TYR A 7 -24.72 5.87 6.48
C TYR A 7 -24.29 6.13 5.03
N PHE A 8 -24.35 5.12 4.17
CA PHE A 8 -24.04 5.35 2.76
C PHE A 8 -25.19 4.82 1.91
N PRO A 9 -25.80 5.66 1.05
CA PRO A 9 -26.73 5.17 0.04
C PRO A 9 -26.03 4.14 -0.85
N GLU A 10 -26.80 3.18 -1.36
CA GLU A 10 -26.29 2.20 -2.34
C GLU A 10 -25.49 2.91 -3.41
N ALA A 11 -24.34 2.33 -3.77
CA ALA A 11 -23.48 2.89 -4.78
C ALA A 11 -24.29 3.14 -6.06
N ILE A 12 -24.40 4.39 -6.47
CA ILE A 12 -25.00 4.76 -7.74
C ILE A 12 -24.19 4.00 -8.80
N PRO A 13 -24.81 3.18 -9.65
CA PRO A 13 -24.10 2.47 -10.69
C PRO A 13 -23.33 3.49 -11.54
N MET A 14 -22.03 3.34 -11.64
CA MET A 14 -21.24 4.17 -12.54
C MET A 14 -21.73 3.94 -13.96
N ASP A 15 -21.95 5.02 -14.70
CA ASP A 15 -22.31 4.96 -16.11
C ASP A 15 -21.19 4.18 -16.85
N PRO A 16 -21.50 3.01 -17.44
CA PRO A 16 -20.50 2.18 -18.12
C PRO A 16 -19.90 2.85 -19.37
N THR A 17 -20.45 4.00 -19.79
CA THR A 17 -19.93 4.78 -20.92
C THR A 17 -18.81 5.74 -20.52
N LEU A 18 -18.59 5.97 -19.21
CA LEU A 18 -17.50 6.80 -18.73
C LEU A 18 -16.16 6.01 -18.73
N PRO A 19 -15.08 6.57 -19.30
CA PRO A 19 -13.79 5.91 -19.26
C PRO A 19 -13.30 5.74 -17.82
N ALA A 20 -12.76 4.57 -17.53
CA ALA A 20 -12.21 4.25 -16.21
C ALA A 20 -11.14 5.26 -15.80
N ARG A 21 -11.21 5.75 -14.55
CA ARG A 21 -10.13 6.56 -13.96
C ARG A 21 -8.82 5.77 -13.96
N ARG A 22 -7.68 6.46 -13.88
CA ARG A 22 -6.42 5.80 -13.56
C ARG A 22 -6.41 5.39 -12.09
N GLY A 23 -5.90 4.19 -11.78
CA GLY A 23 -5.81 3.67 -10.42
C GLY A 23 -4.82 4.43 -9.53
N VAL A 24 -4.84 4.11 -8.23
CA VAL A 24 -3.97 4.67 -7.19
C VAL A 24 -2.98 3.62 -6.72
N VAL A 25 -1.72 3.98 -6.55
CA VAL A 25 -0.76 3.25 -5.72
C VAL A 25 -0.91 3.77 -4.29
N LEU A 26 -1.55 2.99 -3.42
CA LEU A 26 -1.65 3.30 -1.99
C LEU A 26 -0.52 2.61 -1.24
N ILE A 27 0.39 3.38 -0.66
CA ILE A 27 1.50 2.86 0.13
C ILE A 27 1.17 3.01 1.61
N LEU A 28 1.23 1.91 2.34
CA LEU A 28 1.20 1.91 3.80
C LEU A 28 2.59 1.63 4.36
N SER A 29 3.08 2.50 5.22
CA SER A 29 4.33 2.33 5.95
C SER A 29 4.13 2.57 7.43
N SER A 30 4.93 1.95 8.25
CA SER A 30 4.87 2.12 9.70
C SER A 30 6.12 1.55 10.37
N PRO A 31 6.42 1.93 11.59
CA PRO A 31 7.34 1.16 12.42
C PRO A 31 6.75 -0.23 12.74
N SER A 32 7.64 -1.19 12.95
CA SER A 32 7.23 -2.57 13.33
C SER A 32 6.37 -2.54 14.59
N GLY A 33 5.20 -3.17 14.56
CA GLY A 33 4.27 -3.22 15.70
C GLY A 33 3.19 -2.13 15.71
N ALA A 34 3.21 -1.16 14.81
CA ALA A 34 2.19 -0.09 14.76
C ALA A 34 0.80 -0.53 14.25
N GLY A 35 0.68 -1.76 13.70
CA GLY A 35 -0.61 -2.31 13.25
C GLY A 35 -0.81 -2.34 11.74
N LYS A 36 0.20 -1.98 10.93
CA LYS A 36 0.15 -1.96 9.45
C LYS A 36 -0.44 -3.25 8.85
N THR A 37 0.10 -4.41 9.20
CA THR A 37 -0.34 -5.69 8.65
C THR A 37 -1.83 -5.97 8.90
N THR A 38 -2.37 -5.55 10.04
CA THR A 38 -3.80 -5.70 10.36
C THR A 38 -4.64 -4.79 9.47
N LEU A 39 -4.25 -3.52 9.35
CA LEU A 39 -4.91 -2.54 8.48
C LEU A 39 -4.83 -2.93 7.01
N THR A 40 -3.64 -3.35 6.53
CA THR A 40 -3.46 -3.89 5.16
C THR A 40 -4.43 -5.02 4.88
N ARG A 41 -4.57 -5.99 5.82
CA ARG A 41 -5.50 -7.10 5.67
C ARG A 41 -6.96 -6.65 5.64
N MET A 42 -7.36 -5.73 6.53
CA MET A 42 -8.71 -5.18 6.52
C MET A 42 -9.03 -4.49 5.20
N MET A 43 -8.11 -3.66 4.68
CA MET A 43 -8.26 -2.99 3.38
C MET A 43 -8.41 -3.99 2.22
N LEU A 44 -7.65 -5.08 2.22
CA LEU A 44 -7.71 -6.11 1.17
C LEU A 44 -8.96 -7.02 1.29
N GLN A 45 -9.51 -7.19 2.49
CA GLN A 45 -10.71 -7.98 2.72
C GLN A 45 -12.01 -7.23 2.42
N ASP A 46 -11.96 -5.91 2.38
CA ASP A 46 -13.09 -5.08 1.99
C ASP A 46 -13.28 -5.11 0.47
N ARG A 47 -14.31 -5.84 0.03
CA ARG A 47 -14.62 -6.02 -1.40
C ARG A 47 -15.05 -4.74 -2.09
N GLU A 48 -15.59 -3.76 -1.36
CA GLU A 48 -16.01 -2.47 -1.94
C GLU A 48 -14.80 -1.62 -2.36
N LEU A 49 -13.65 -1.86 -1.74
CA LEU A 49 -12.43 -1.12 -2.06
C LEU A 49 -11.75 -1.63 -3.34
N ASP A 50 -11.96 -2.89 -3.72
CA ASP A 50 -11.34 -3.54 -4.90
C ASP A 50 -9.82 -3.28 -5.02
N LEU A 51 -9.12 -3.48 -3.90
CA LEU A 51 -7.68 -3.30 -3.82
C LEU A 51 -6.93 -4.57 -4.20
N THR A 52 -5.86 -4.42 -4.96
CA THR A 52 -4.92 -5.50 -5.29
C THR A 52 -3.61 -5.28 -4.53
N LEU A 53 -3.16 -6.29 -3.78
CA LEU A 53 -1.83 -6.22 -3.15
C LEU A 53 -0.74 -6.31 -4.21
N SER A 54 0.28 -5.45 -4.12
CA SER A 54 1.50 -5.59 -4.93
C SER A 54 2.23 -6.87 -4.55
N ILE A 55 2.57 -7.69 -5.55
CA ILE A 55 3.32 -8.94 -5.34
C ILE A 55 4.78 -8.70 -5.74
N SER A 56 5.67 -8.70 -4.75
CA SER A 56 7.10 -8.53 -4.98
C SER A 56 7.74 -9.81 -5.52
N VAL A 57 8.79 -9.66 -6.29
CA VAL A 57 9.73 -10.73 -6.63
C VAL A 57 10.78 -10.88 -5.55
N THR A 58 11.28 -12.09 -5.31
CA THR A 58 12.37 -12.33 -4.36
C THR A 58 13.28 -13.47 -4.83
N THR A 59 14.55 -13.35 -4.47
CA THR A 59 15.56 -14.41 -4.71
C THR A 59 15.65 -15.42 -3.56
N ARG A 60 14.95 -15.13 -2.44
CA ARG A 60 14.88 -16.05 -1.30
C ARG A 60 14.16 -17.34 -1.68
N ALA A 61 14.65 -18.45 -1.17
CA ALA A 61 13.94 -19.74 -1.30
C ALA A 61 12.53 -19.67 -0.70
N ARG A 62 11.56 -20.27 -1.39
CA ARG A 62 10.16 -20.37 -0.96
C ARG A 62 10.05 -21.21 0.32
N ARG A 63 9.32 -20.74 1.31
CA ARG A 63 8.95 -21.52 2.49
C ARG A 63 7.78 -22.46 2.16
N SER A 64 7.62 -23.53 2.94
CA SER A 64 6.56 -24.53 2.71
C SER A 64 5.14 -23.97 2.76
N SER A 65 4.91 -22.95 3.60
CA SER A 65 3.61 -22.27 3.76
C SER A 65 3.34 -21.19 2.72
N GLU A 66 4.31 -20.84 1.88
CA GLU A 66 4.17 -19.78 0.88
C GLU A 66 3.72 -20.32 -0.47
N VAL A 67 2.96 -19.53 -1.20
CA VAL A 67 2.47 -19.85 -2.54
C VAL A 67 3.06 -18.82 -3.52
N ASP A 68 3.69 -19.34 -4.59
CA ASP A 68 4.23 -18.52 -5.66
C ASP A 68 3.12 -17.74 -6.38
N GLY A 69 3.38 -16.46 -6.67
CA GLY A 69 2.40 -15.57 -7.29
C GLY A 69 1.29 -15.04 -6.36
N ILE A 70 1.28 -15.45 -5.09
CA ILE A 70 0.36 -14.93 -4.05
C ILE A 70 1.14 -14.15 -2.99
N HIS A 71 2.14 -14.77 -2.36
CA HIS A 71 2.94 -14.13 -1.33
C HIS A 71 4.13 -13.37 -1.93
N TYR A 72 4.82 -14.03 -2.84
CA TYR A 72 5.93 -13.52 -3.65
C TYR A 72 5.94 -14.22 -4.99
N ARG A 73 6.66 -13.67 -5.97
CA ARG A 73 7.18 -14.42 -7.10
C ARG A 73 8.63 -14.78 -6.82
N PHE A 74 8.91 -16.08 -6.71
CA PHE A 74 10.25 -16.58 -6.41
C PHE A 74 11.05 -16.74 -7.70
N ILE A 75 12.11 -15.94 -7.86
CA ILE A 75 12.94 -15.90 -9.07
C ILE A 75 14.42 -16.11 -8.74
N GLY A 76 15.19 -16.49 -9.73
CA GLY A 76 16.64 -16.61 -9.59
C GLY A 76 17.34 -15.24 -9.53
N GLU A 77 18.51 -15.20 -8.89
CA GLU A 77 19.29 -13.96 -8.72
C GLU A 77 19.62 -13.29 -10.07
N LYS A 78 20.04 -14.06 -11.07
CA LYS A 78 20.34 -13.55 -12.42
C LYS A 78 19.13 -12.83 -13.03
N GLN A 79 17.94 -13.39 -12.86
CA GLN A 79 16.70 -12.78 -13.34
C GLN A 79 16.37 -11.49 -12.58
N PHE A 80 16.58 -11.49 -11.25
CA PHE A 80 16.37 -10.30 -10.44
C PHE A 80 17.29 -9.16 -10.86
N ILE A 81 18.60 -9.45 -11.02
CA ILE A 81 19.59 -8.48 -11.46
C ILE A 81 19.22 -7.90 -12.83
N ALA A 82 18.77 -8.74 -13.77
CA ALA A 82 18.33 -8.27 -15.08
C ALA A 82 17.14 -7.29 -14.98
N LEU A 83 16.13 -7.58 -14.16
CA LEU A 83 14.99 -6.67 -13.91
C LEU A 83 15.44 -5.35 -13.27
N ARG A 84 16.33 -5.41 -12.29
CA ARG A 84 16.88 -4.24 -11.62
C ARG A 84 17.65 -3.34 -12.59
N ASP A 85 18.57 -3.92 -13.35
CA ASP A 85 19.47 -3.18 -14.25
C ASP A 85 18.71 -2.63 -15.48
N ALA A 86 17.63 -3.28 -15.88
CA ALA A 86 16.69 -2.77 -16.89
C ALA A 86 15.75 -1.66 -16.35
N GLY A 87 15.77 -1.34 -15.04
CA GLY A 87 14.87 -0.36 -14.43
C GLY A 87 13.41 -0.81 -14.36
N GLU A 88 13.15 -2.11 -14.45
CA GLU A 88 11.81 -2.70 -14.45
C GLU A 88 11.22 -2.89 -13.03
N LEU A 89 12.00 -2.59 -11.98
CA LEU A 89 11.53 -2.60 -10.60
C LEU A 89 11.14 -1.20 -10.15
N LEU A 90 9.99 -1.05 -9.52
CA LEU A 90 9.55 0.20 -8.87
C LEU A 90 10.38 0.49 -7.63
N GLU A 91 10.61 -0.52 -6.82
CA GLU A 91 11.49 -0.49 -5.66
C GLU A 91 12.23 -1.81 -5.54
N TRP A 92 13.36 -1.80 -4.87
CA TRP A 92 14.08 -3.00 -4.50
C TRP A 92 14.98 -2.78 -3.28
N ALA A 93 15.24 -3.85 -2.56
CA ALA A 93 16.18 -3.87 -1.43
C ALA A 93 16.85 -5.24 -1.32
N GLU A 94 18.05 -5.25 -0.71
CA GLU A 94 18.68 -6.46 -0.23
C GLU A 94 18.43 -6.61 1.27
N VAL A 95 17.89 -7.75 1.67
CA VAL A 95 17.59 -8.07 3.07
C VAL A 95 18.15 -9.47 3.39
N HIS A 96 19.11 -9.52 4.30
CA HIS A 96 19.75 -10.77 4.72
C HIS A 96 20.31 -11.61 3.54
N GLY A 97 20.96 -10.95 2.58
CA GLY A 97 21.57 -11.63 1.42
C GLY A 97 20.54 -12.09 0.36
N ASN A 98 19.31 -11.67 0.44
CA ASN A 98 18.30 -11.92 -0.59
C ASN A 98 17.74 -10.60 -1.13
N TYR A 99 17.42 -10.60 -2.40
CA TYR A 99 16.80 -9.45 -3.05
C TYR A 99 15.28 -9.54 -3.00
N TYR A 100 14.67 -8.38 -2.83
CA TYR A 100 13.22 -8.17 -2.89
C TYR A 100 12.94 -6.95 -3.75
N GLY A 101 11.89 -6.97 -4.55
CA GLY A 101 11.54 -5.80 -5.35
C GLY A 101 10.16 -5.96 -6.00
N THR A 102 9.55 -4.85 -6.35
CA THR A 102 8.21 -4.82 -6.97
C THR A 102 8.31 -4.50 -8.44
N PRO A 103 7.92 -5.43 -9.35
CA PRO A 103 7.93 -5.19 -10.79
C PRO A 103 6.96 -4.08 -11.19
N ARG A 104 7.38 -3.20 -12.11
CA ARG A 104 6.60 -2.09 -12.63
C ARG A 104 5.40 -2.56 -13.47
N ALA A 105 5.61 -3.47 -14.43
CA ALA A 105 4.62 -3.83 -15.43
C ALA A 105 3.29 -4.35 -14.85
N PRO A 106 3.25 -5.25 -13.82
CA PRO A 106 2.01 -5.67 -13.19
C PRO A 106 1.25 -4.53 -12.52
N VAL A 107 1.96 -3.61 -11.87
CA VAL A 107 1.36 -2.45 -11.20
C VAL A 107 0.75 -1.51 -12.24
N GLU A 108 1.47 -1.18 -13.29
CA GLU A 108 0.96 -0.35 -14.41
C GLU A 108 -0.30 -0.95 -15.04
N ALA A 109 -0.33 -2.28 -15.24
CA ALA A 109 -1.49 -2.97 -15.76
C ALA A 109 -2.73 -2.84 -14.86
N ILE A 110 -2.57 -2.92 -13.54
CA ILE A 110 -3.64 -2.71 -12.55
C ILE A 110 -4.16 -1.26 -12.63
N LEU A 111 -3.26 -0.28 -12.62
CA LEU A 111 -3.62 1.14 -12.65
C LEU A 111 -4.30 1.53 -13.97
N ALA A 112 -3.85 0.96 -15.10
CA ALA A 112 -4.44 1.21 -16.42
C ALA A 112 -5.89 0.70 -16.50
N GLN A 113 -6.26 -0.31 -15.71
CA GLN A 113 -7.63 -0.84 -15.59
C GLN A 113 -8.50 -0.01 -14.64
N GLY A 114 -7.99 1.10 -14.08
CA GLY A 114 -8.70 1.90 -13.09
C GLY A 114 -8.73 1.27 -11.69
N ARG A 115 -8.03 0.17 -11.47
CA ARG A 115 -7.93 -0.54 -10.18
C ARG A 115 -6.77 0.02 -9.36
N ASP A 116 -6.86 -0.11 -8.05
CA ASP A 116 -5.85 0.41 -7.13
C ASP A 116 -4.92 -0.68 -6.63
N CYS A 117 -3.67 -0.33 -6.42
CA CYS A 117 -2.64 -1.24 -5.94
C CYS A 117 -2.17 -0.83 -4.54
N LEU A 118 -2.24 -1.75 -3.58
CA LEU A 118 -1.79 -1.55 -2.20
C LEU A 118 -0.36 -2.06 -2.04
N PHE A 119 0.50 -1.23 -1.47
CA PHE A 119 1.89 -1.55 -1.14
C PHE A 119 2.07 -1.58 0.37
N ASP A 120 2.64 -2.66 0.88
CA ASP A 120 3.09 -2.83 2.27
C ASP A 120 4.62 -2.81 2.30
N ILE A 121 5.21 -1.60 2.26
CA ILE A 121 6.65 -1.38 2.15
C ILE A 121 7.17 -0.39 3.19
N ASP A 122 8.48 -0.35 3.37
CA ASP A 122 9.15 0.60 4.26
C ASP A 122 9.40 1.97 3.59
N TYR A 123 10.06 2.88 4.33
CA TYR A 123 10.36 4.22 3.84
C TYR A 123 11.32 4.22 2.63
N GLN A 124 12.22 3.23 2.52
CA GLN A 124 13.18 3.16 1.42
C GLN A 124 12.46 2.78 0.12
N GLY A 125 11.59 1.77 0.20
CA GLY A 125 10.73 1.39 -0.91
C GLY A 125 9.77 2.51 -1.29
N THR A 126 9.16 3.20 -0.32
CA THR A 126 8.28 4.34 -0.55
C THR A 126 8.96 5.44 -1.36
N ARG A 127 10.19 5.81 -1.03
CA ARG A 127 10.96 6.81 -1.78
C ARG A 127 11.18 6.39 -3.23
N GLN A 128 11.63 5.15 -3.45
CA GLN A 128 11.90 4.62 -4.79
C GLN A 128 10.63 4.59 -5.66
N VAL A 129 9.48 4.18 -5.09
CA VAL A 129 8.19 4.18 -5.81
C VAL A 129 7.79 5.61 -6.16
N ARG A 130 7.90 6.55 -5.22
CA ARG A 130 7.59 7.97 -5.47
C ARG A 130 8.46 8.58 -6.55
N GLU A 131 9.75 8.29 -6.57
CA GLU A 131 10.66 8.78 -7.62
C GLU A 131 10.22 8.34 -9.02
N LYS A 132 9.60 7.15 -9.14
CA LYS A 132 9.25 6.54 -10.42
C LYS A 132 7.78 6.73 -10.83
N MET A 133 6.87 6.92 -9.86
CA MET A 133 5.41 6.94 -10.06
C MET A 133 4.71 7.97 -9.15
N ASN A 134 5.31 9.13 -8.91
CA ASN A 134 4.79 10.11 -7.94
C ASN A 134 3.35 10.53 -8.22
N ALA A 135 2.97 10.72 -9.48
CA ALA A 135 1.62 11.15 -9.86
C ALA A 135 0.54 10.12 -9.48
N ASP A 136 0.89 8.84 -9.47
CA ASP A 136 -0.03 7.74 -9.15
C ASP A 136 0.00 7.37 -7.67
N THR A 137 1.02 7.82 -6.93
CA THR A 137 1.32 7.35 -5.57
C THR A 137 0.68 8.24 -4.50
N VAL A 138 0.13 7.59 -3.50
CA VAL A 138 -0.34 8.17 -2.23
C VAL A 138 0.27 7.36 -1.10
N SER A 139 0.94 8.01 -0.19
CA SER A 139 1.64 7.38 0.92
C SER A 139 1.05 7.75 2.27
N VAL A 140 0.80 6.73 3.10
CA VAL A 140 0.26 6.88 4.45
C VAL A 140 1.22 6.27 5.45
N PHE A 141 1.60 7.06 6.45
CA PHE A 141 2.41 6.60 7.57
C PHE A 141 1.54 6.31 8.78
N ILE A 142 1.63 5.10 9.31
CA ILE A 142 0.83 4.66 10.46
C ILE A 142 1.71 4.74 11.72
N LEU A 143 1.32 5.61 12.65
CA LEU A 143 1.98 5.79 13.93
C LEU A 143 1.32 4.95 15.03
N PRO A 144 2.08 4.39 15.98
CA PRO A 144 1.51 3.90 17.22
C PRO A 144 1.04 5.08 18.10
N PRO A 145 0.08 4.90 19.02
CA PRO A 145 -0.39 5.97 19.90
C PRO A 145 0.67 6.41 20.90
N SER A 146 1.63 5.54 21.23
CA SER A 146 2.78 5.85 22.09
C SER A 146 3.88 4.81 21.94
N MET A 147 5.10 5.17 22.36
CA MET A 147 6.21 4.21 22.44
C MET A 147 5.97 3.13 23.51
N LYS A 148 5.20 3.43 24.56
CA LYS A 148 4.80 2.46 25.58
C LYS A 148 3.89 1.39 24.98
N GLU A 149 2.88 1.79 24.23
CA GLU A 149 1.98 0.86 23.55
C GLU A 149 2.72 0.05 22.47
N LEU A 150 3.63 0.69 21.72
CA LEU A 150 4.45 0.00 20.73
C LEU A 150 5.29 -1.11 21.38
N ARG A 151 5.94 -0.82 22.52
CA ARG A 151 6.67 -1.82 23.31
C ARG A 151 5.75 -2.97 23.70
N ALA A 152 4.59 -2.68 24.30
CA ALA A 152 3.63 -3.68 24.73
C ALA A 152 3.14 -4.56 23.55
N ARG A 153 2.96 -3.99 22.36
CA ARG A 153 2.60 -4.74 21.14
C ARG A 153 3.73 -5.65 20.64
N LEU A 154 4.99 -5.21 20.74
CA LEU A 154 6.15 -6.04 20.40
C LEU A 154 6.33 -7.19 21.39
N GLU A 155 6.20 -6.94 22.70
CA GLU A 155 6.29 -7.95 23.74
C GLU A 155 5.19 -9.02 23.63
N ARG A 156 3.95 -8.62 23.29
CA ARG A 156 2.83 -9.57 23.09
C ARG A 156 3.02 -10.53 21.91
N ARG A 157 3.85 -10.21 20.93
CA ARG A 157 4.19 -11.12 19.84
C ARG A 157 5.16 -12.24 20.22
N ALA A 158 5.69 -12.20 21.44
CA ALA A 158 6.20 -13.26 22.33
C ALA A 158 7.30 -14.22 21.83
N GLU A 159 8.02 -13.95 20.77
CA GLU A 159 9.13 -14.81 20.34
C GLU A 159 10.50 -14.11 20.44
N ASP A 160 10.51 -12.82 20.77
CA ASP A 160 11.71 -12.01 20.76
C ASP A 160 12.33 -11.83 22.16
N SER A 161 13.65 -11.95 22.25
CA SER A 161 14.40 -11.59 23.45
C SER A 161 14.31 -10.07 23.73
N ARG A 162 14.57 -9.67 24.96
CA ARG A 162 14.58 -8.24 25.36
C ARG A 162 15.49 -7.40 24.46
N ASP A 163 16.66 -7.91 24.09
CA ASP A 163 17.63 -7.20 23.25
C ASP A 163 17.07 -6.96 21.83
N VAL A 164 16.34 -7.94 21.29
CA VAL A 164 15.67 -7.82 19.99
C VAL A 164 14.57 -6.76 20.06
N ILE A 165 13.80 -6.72 21.14
CA ILE A 165 12.74 -5.71 21.34
C ILE A 165 13.35 -4.30 21.44
N GLU A 166 14.43 -4.10 22.20
CA GLU A 166 15.10 -2.80 22.29
C GLU A 166 15.63 -2.32 20.94
N LYS A 167 16.24 -3.22 20.17
CA LYS A 167 16.71 -2.91 18.81
C LYS A 167 15.56 -2.54 17.87
N ARG A 168 14.41 -3.22 17.98
CA ARG A 168 13.20 -2.86 17.21
C ARG A 168 12.66 -1.50 17.61
N LEU A 169 12.66 -1.16 18.89
CA LEU A 169 12.23 0.15 19.38
C LEU A 169 13.18 1.28 18.93
N GLU A 170 14.47 1.00 18.87
CA GLU A 170 15.45 1.97 18.32
C GLU A 170 15.19 2.21 16.82
N ASN A 171 14.98 1.14 16.04
CA ASN A 171 14.64 1.25 14.63
C ASN A 171 13.31 2.00 14.44
N ALA A 172 12.31 1.69 15.26
CA ALA A 172 11.01 2.38 15.23
C ALA A 172 11.16 3.91 15.42
N ARG A 173 12.05 4.38 16.32
CA ARG A 173 12.31 5.82 16.47
C ARG A 173 12.88 6.44 15.19
N LYS A 174 13.79 5.73 14.50
CA LYS A 174 14.38 6.18 13.23
C LYS A 174 13.32 6.25 12.11
N GLU A 175 12.42 5.27 12.08
CA GLU A 175 11.32 5.23 11.12
C GLU A 175 10.27 6.33 11.41
N ILE A 176 9.87 6.49 12.68
CA ILE A 176 8.93 7.53 13.11
C ILE A 176 9.45 8.93 12.74
N ALA A 177 10.73 9.21 12.87
CA ALA A 177 11.31 10.50 12.54
C ALA A 177 11.12 10.91 11.05
N ARG A 178 10.75 9.95 10.19
CA ARG A 178 10.53 10.17 8.75
C ARG A 178 9.07 10.47 8.39
N TRP A 179 8.17 10.62 9.33
CA TRP A 179 6.74 10.83 9.09
C TRP A 179 6.42 11.98 8.12
N LYS A 180 7.27 13.01 8.07
CA LYS A 180 7.13 14.17 7.17
C LYS A 180 7.30 13.84 5.67
N GLU A 181 7.81 12.65 5.35
CA GLU A 181 8.03 12.20 3.97
C GLU A 181 6.75 11.62 3.34
N TYR A 182 5.67 11.48 4.11
CA TYR A 182 4.41 10.89 3.69
C TYR A 182 3.33 11.94 3.46
N ASP A 183 2.38 11.61 2.57
CA ASP A 183 1.28 12.50 2.24
C ASP A 183 0.24 12.57 3.36
N TYR A 184 0.05 11.45 4.08
CA TYR A 184 -0.88 11.32 5.20
C TYR A 184 -0.23 10.62 6.38
N VAL A 185 -0.70 10.95 7.59
CA VAL A 185 -0.26 10.31 8.83
C VAL A 185 -1.48 9.94 9.66
N ILE A 186 -1.56 8.69 10.09
CA ILE A 186 -2.64 8.16 10.94
C ILE A 186 -2.04 7.69 12.27
N VAL A 187 -2.66 8.06 13.38
CA VAL A 187 -2.31 7.52 14.71
C VAL A 187 -3.24 6.35 15.01
N ASN A 188 -2.70 5.14 15.01
CA ASN A 188 -3.46 3.91 15.24
C ASN A 188 -3.67 3.62 16.73
N ASP A 189 -4.50 4.45 17.35
CA ASP A 189 -4.99 4.28 18.73
C ASP A 189 -6.28 3.44 18.78
N ASP A 190 -7.12 3.55 17.73
CA ASP A 190 -8.29 2.72 17.47
C ASP A 190 -8.21 2.13 16.06
N LEU A 191 -8.33 0.81 15.98
CA LEU A 191 -8.12 0.08 14.71
C LEU A 191 -9.23 0.38 13.69
N GLN A 192 -10.49 0.48 14.14
CA GLN A 192 -11.62 0.72 13.23
C GLN A 192 -11.56 2.16 12.69
N ARG A 193 -11.31 3.13 13.55
CA ARG A 193 -11.13 4.53 13.13
C ARG A 193 -9.96 4.66 12.14
N SER A 194 -8.83 4.02 12.42
CA SER A 194 -7.69 4.03 11.50
C SER A 194 -8.00 3.40 10.15
N PHE A 195 -8.82 2.34 10.13
CA PHE A 195 -9.33 1.76 8.89
C PHE A 195 -10.25 2.73 8.14
N ASP A 196 -11.19 3.36 8.83
CA ASP A 196 -12.14 4.32 8.25
C ASP A 196 -11.39 5.54 7.66
N ASP A 197 -10.34 6.02 8.34
CA ASP A 197 -9.46 7.09 7.83
C ASP A 197 -8.73 6.66 6.55
N LEU A 198 -8.21 5.43 6.48
CA LEU A 198 -7.58 4.90 5.27
C LEU A 198 -8.56 4.81 4.10
N VAL A 199 -9.80 4.36 4.37
CA VAL A 199 -10.87 4.31 3.37
C VAL A 199 -11.21 5.71 2.88
N ALA A 200 -11.32 6.68 3.79
CA ALA A 200 -11.61 8.08 3.44
C ALA A 200 -10.50 8.67 2.55
N ILE A 201 -9.23 8.45 2.90
CA ILE A 201 -8.07 8.88 2.10
C ILE A 201 -8.15 8.26 0.69
N LEU A 202 -8.32 6.95 0.58
CA LEU A 202 -8.40 6.28 -0.71
C LEU A 202 -9.56 6.82 -1.56
N ARG A 203 -10.74 7.00 -0.97
CA ARG A 203 -11.91 7.56 -1.66
C ARG A 203 -11.66 8.98 -2.15
N ALA A 204 -11.06 9.84 -1.34
CA ALA A 204 -10.70 11.21 -1.72
C ALA A 204 -9.67 11.22 -2.86
N GLU A 205 -8.64 10.38 -2.77
CA GLU A 205 -7.60 10.29 -3.79
C GLU A 205 -8.13 9.77 -5.14
N ARG A 206 -9.11 8.88 -5.13
CA ARG A 206 -9.82 8.44 -6.34
C ARG A 206 -10.53 9.59 -7.07
N GLN A 207 -10.97 10.63 -6.34
CA GLN A 207 -11.70 11.77 -6.89
C GLN A 207 -10.79 12.94 -7.34
N ARG A 208 -9.49 12.85 -7.13
CA ARG A 208 -8.57 13.91 -7.57
C ARG A 208 -8.67 14.13 -9.08
N ARG A 209 -8.83 15.40 -9.49
CA ARG A 209 -8.99 15.82 -10.89
C ARG A 209 -7.99 15.13 -11.85
N PRO A 210 -6.67 15.09 -11.58
CA PRO A 210 -5.72 14.49 -12.53
C PRO A 210 -5.96 12.99 -12.80
N ARG A 211 -6.57 12.27 -11.85
CA ARG A 211 -6.88 10.84 -12.02
C ARG A 211 -8.13 10.60 -12.87
N ARG A 212 -9.03 11.57 -12.91
CA ARG A 212 -10.33 11.54 -13.60
C ARG A 212 -10.36 12.42 -14.86
N GLU A 213 -9.25 13.01 -15.22
CA GLU A 213 -9.20 14.03 -16.27
C GLU A 213 -9.85 13.57 -17.57
N ARG A 214 -9.48 12.39 -18.06
CA ARG A 214 -10.05 11.83 -19.30
C ARG A 214 -11.55 11.56 -19.22
N GLU A 215 -12.04 11.14 -18.07
CA GLU A 215 -13.45 10.87 -17.80
C GLU A 215 -14.24 12.19 -17.80
N ILE A 216 -13.73 13.17 -17.07
CA ILE A 216 -14.39 14.47 -16.91
C ILE A 216 -14.32 15.29 -18.19
N GLU A 217 -13.22 15.29 -18.93
CA GLU A 217 -13.10 15.98 -20.22
C GLU A 217 -14.20 15.55 -21.18
N LYS A 218 -14.37 14.24 -21.42
CA LYS A 218 -15.43 13.73 -22.30
C LYS A 218 -16.83 14.11 -21.84
N PHE A 219 -17.07 14.08 -20.53
CA PHE A 219 -18.36 14.47 -19.96
C PHE A 219 -18.62 15.99 -20.16
N VAL A 220 -17.60 16.82 -19.92
CA VAL A 220 -17.69 18.28 -20.13
C VAL A 220 -17.89 18.62 -21.62
N GLU A 221 -17.15 17.96 -22.53
CA GLU A 221 -17.34 18.15 -23.98
C GLU A 221 -18.79 17.86 -24.39
N LYS A 222 -19.37 16.78 -23.87
CA LYS A 222 -20.79 16.46 -24.12
C LYS A 222 -21.71 17.54 -23.58
N LEU A 223 -21.51 18.00 -22.33
CA LEU A 223 -22.32 19.06 -21.73
C LEU A 223 -22.27 20.38 -22.48
N LEU A 224 -21.10 20.74 -23.02
CA LEU A 224 -20.91 21.98 -23.76
C LEU A 224 -21.45 21.88 -25.22
N GLY A 225 -21.70 20.68 -25.71
CA GLY A 225 -22.28 20.42 -27.03
C GLY A 225 -23.82 20.30 -27.05
N GLU A 226 -24.47 20.26 -25.88
CA GLU A 226 -25.93 20.31 -25.70
C GLU A 226 -26.46 21.73 -25.74
#